data_d66047fd8296cf6d3b7e04ad6ff8a154
#
_entry.id   d66047fd8296cf6d3b7e04ad6ff8a154
#
_cell.length_a   1.000
_cell.length_b   1.000
_cell.length_c   1.000
_cell.angle_alpha   90.00
_cell.angle_beta   90.00
_cell.angle_gamma   90.00
#
_symmetry.space_group_name_H-M   'P 1'
#
loop_
_entity.id
_entity.type
_entity.pdbx_description
1 polymer ?
#
loop_
_entity_poly.entity_id
_entity_poly.type
_entity_poly.pdbx_seq_one_letter_code
_entity_poly.pdbx_strand_id
1 'polypeptide(L)'
;MHLILRNVASKRVLLVGDAMLDRYMEGPVGRISPEAPVPIVRVGHVFDRAGGAANVALNLASLGVAVTFLAYVGADPDAETLERKLAEAGVTTRFVTATAARTIVKLRVLSQRHQLLRLDFEDNFATQDHAPLLAAYAEELARHDLVVLSDYGKGTLAAVAEMIAAARAAGRATIVDPKGSDFARYAGATAITPNASEFAAVAGRASDEEDFAARGFRLRESLGLKHLLVTRGERGMSLFGAGDFRLDIPTEAREVYDVTGAGDTVIATLAATLAAGASFADATRLANLAAGIVVGRMGTATVTLDELHAVAVPQEATDDTDRTLRQIAEAKARGERIVMTNGCFDVLHAGHVDYLTRAKALGHRLVVALNSDASVKRLKGESRPVNTWANRAAVLAALKAVDWVIPFDGSIDAEGRHSDTPLDVVREVGPDVLVKGGDYTIETIVGATEVLAAGGEVRVLPFVEGQSTTAVLARLAVSANGPDESR
;
A
#
# COMPACT_ATOMS: atom_id res chain seq x y z
N MET A 1 -4.85 2.94 -7.52
CA MET A 1 -4.33 2.33 -6.27
C MET A 1 -5.37 1.46 -5.55
N HIS A 2 -6.57 1.95 -5.25
CA HIS A 2 -7.61 1.18 -4.55
C HIS A 2 -7.92 -0.17 -5.20
N LEU A 3 -8.18 -0.22 -6.52
CA LEU A 3 -8.46 -1.46 -7.24
C LEU A 3 -7.30 -2.46 -7.19
N ILE A 4 -6.06 -1.98 -7.23
CA ILE A 4 -4.86 -2.80 -7.13
C ILE A 4 -4.80 -3.48 -5.76
N LEU A 5 -4.98 -2.71 -4.68
CA LEU A 5 -4.92 -3.25 -3.32
C LEU A 5 -6.03 -4.28 -3.05
N ARG A 6 -7.23 -4.08 -3.59
CA ARG A 6 -8.32 -5.09 -3.53
C ARG A 6 -7.97 -6.42 -4.19
N ASN A 7 -7.19 -6.39 -5.26
CA ASN A 7 -6.83 -7.59 -6.02
C ASN A 7 -5.66 -8.37 -5.40
N VAL A 8 -4.93 -7.82 -4.44
CA VAL A 8 -3.75 -8.44 -3.82
C VAL A 8 -4.09 -9.80 -3.19
N ALA A 9 -5.19 -9.89 -2.44
CA ALA A 9 -5.60 -11.10 -1.74
C ALA A 9 -5.96 -12.28 -2.68
N SER A 10 -6.21 -12.02 -3.96
CA SER A 10 -6.48 -13.06 -4.96
C SER A 10 -5.22 -13.63 -5.61
N LYS A 11 -4.03 -13.11 -5.27
CA LYS A 11 -2.77 -13.41 -5.95
C LYS A 11 -1.94 -14.44 -5.21
N ARG A 12 -1.10 -15.12 -5.98
CA ARG A 12 -0.21 -16.18 -5.51
C ARG A 12 1.23 -15.84 -5.89
N VAL A 13 2.12 -15.78 -4.90
CA VAL A 13 3.54 -15.49 -5.09
C VAL A 13 4.37 -16.69 -4.69
N LEU A 14 5.24 -17.11 -5.60
CA LEU A 14 6.27 -18.11 -5.33
C LEU A 14 7.52 -17.40 -4.82
N LEU A 15 7.90 -17.65 -3.60
CA LEU A 15 9.11 -17.13 -2.98
C LEU A 15 10.16 -18.22 -2.90
N VAL A 16 11.37 -17.94 -3.36
CA VAL A 16 12.53 -18.80 -3.15
C VAL A 16 13.64 -17.95 -2.52
N GLY A 17 14.30 -18.47 -1.48
CA GLY A 17 15.37 -17.71 -0.85
C GLY A 17 15.96 -18.35 0.40
N ASP A 18 16.92 -17.66 0.99
CA ASP A 18 17.62 -18.14 2.17
C ASP A 18 16.76 -17.96 3.43
N ALA A 19 16.21 -19.07 3.93
CA ALA A 19 15.42 -19.12 5.15
C ALA A 19 16.34 -19.05 6.39
N MET A 20 15.96 -18.25 7.38
CA MET A 20 16.70 -18.18 8.62
C MET A 20 15.80 -17.86 9.82
N LEU A 21 16.29 -18.24 11.00
CA LEU A 21 15.63 -17.98 12.28
C LEU A 21 16.43 -16.93 13.06
N ASP A 22 15.80 -15.82 13.39
CA ASP A 22 16.36 -14.82 14.29
C ASP A 22 15.93 -15.14 15.72
N ARG A 23 16.87 -15.64 16.53
CA ARG A 23 16.65 -16.00 17.94
C ARG A 23 17.13 -14.89 18.86
N TYR A 24 16.32 -14.53 19.82
CA TYR A 24 16.63 -13.51 20.81
C TYR A 24 16.66 -14.10 22.21
N MET A 25 17.75 -13.84 22.94
CA MET A 25 17.88 -14.13 24.36
C MET A 25 17.99 -12.81 25.10
N GLU A 26 17.01 -12.50 25.93
CA GLU A 26 16.94 -11.23 26.66
C GLU A 26 16.99 -11.43 28.17
N GLY A 27 17.78 -10.58 28.84
CA GLY A 27 17.86 -10.57 30.30
C GLY A 27 18.76 -9.48 30.85
N PRO A 28 18.67 -9.21 32.15
CA PRO A 28 19.52 -8.22 32.80
C PRO A 28 20.98 -8.67 32.91
N VAL A 29 21.89 -7.69 32.80
CA VAL A 29 23.30 -7.83 33.17
C VAL A 29 23.45 -7.27 34.57
N GLY A 30 23.77 -8.14 35.53
CA GLY A 30 23.92 -7.75 36.93
C GLY A 30 25.35 -7.87 37.49
N ARG A 31 26.26 -8.52 36.75
CA ARG A 31 27.63 -8.74 37.17
C ARG A 31 28.58 -9.08 36.02
N ILE A 32 29.85 -8.88 36.24
CA ILE A 32 30.93 -9.37 35.35
C ILE A 32 31.30 -10.80 35.76
N SER A 33 31.70 -11.60 34.79
CA SER A 33 32.20 -12.97 35.06
C SER A 33 33.45 -12.94 35.90
N PRO A 34 33.57 -13.85 36.90
CA PRO A 34 34.85 -14.03 37.62
C PRO A 34 35.92 -14.73 36.77
N GLU A 35 35.53 -15.37 35.66
CA GLU A 35 36.41 -16.13 34.78
C GLU A 35 37.03 -15.29 33.66
N ALA A 36 36.36 -14.20 33.27
CA ALA A 36 36.80 -13.31 32.21
C ALA A 36 36.10 -11.93 32.31
N PRO A 37 36.66 -10.85 31.77
CA PRO A 37 36.07 -9.51 31.82
C PRO A 37 34.89 -9.35 30.85
N VAL A 38 33.88 -10.21 30.97
CA VAL A 38 32.67 -10.23 30.13
C VAL A 38 31.41 -10.15 30.99
N PRO A 39 30.35 -9.48 30.51
CA PRO A 39 29.09 -9.41 31.23
C PRO A 39 28.41 -10.79 31.31
N ILE A 40 27.75 -11.07 32.43
CA ILE A 40 26.87 -12.23 32.61
C ILE A 40 25.45 -11.77 32.37
N VAL A 41 24.81 -12.28 31.29
CA VAL A 41 23.39 -12.09 31.00
C VAL A 41 22.61 -13.21 31.68
N ARG A 42 21.69 -12.86 32.56
CA ARG A 42 20.74 -13.82 33.14
C ARG A 42 19.51 -13.89 32.24
N VAL A 43 19.47 -14.85 31.30
CA VAL A 43 18.41 -15.00 30.34
C VAL A 43 17.06 -15.22 31.05
N GLY A 44 16.12 -14.33 30.81
CA GLY A 44 14.76 -14.39 31.30
C GLY A 44 13.74 -14.70 30.21
N HIS A 45 14.00 -14.27 28.98
CA HIS A 45 13.14 -14.49 27.82
C HIS A 45 13.94 -15.02 26.64
N VAL A 46 13.36 -16.02 25.94
CA VAL A 46 13.86 -16.51 24.65
C VAL A 46 12.70 -16.48 23.67
N PHE A 47 12.90 -15.85 22.53
CA PHE A 47 11.88 -15.82 21.48
C PHE A 47 12.54 -15.83 20.10
N ASP A 48 11.81 -16.39 19.13
CA ASP A 48 12.26 -16.55 17.76
C ASP A 48 11.41 -15.71 16.82
N ARG A 49 12.05 -15.17 15.76
CA ARG A 49 11.41 -14.50 14.63
C ARG A 49 11.87 -15.14 13.32
N ALA A 50 11.02 -15.13 12.30
CA ALA A 50 11.44 -15.47 10.96
C ALA A 50 12.32 -14.35 10.39
N GLY A 51 13.46 -14.71 9.82
CA GLY A 51 14.45 -13.80 9.25
C GLY A 51 14.79 -14.16 7.80
N GLY A 52 15.52 -13.27 7.12
CA GLY A 52 15.87 -13.43 5.71
C GLY A 52 14.63 -13.56 4.83
N ALA A 53 14.66 -14.48 3.86
CA ALA A 53 13.54 -14.72 2.97
C ALA A 53 12.23 -15.11 3.70
N ALA A 54 12.33 -15.70 4.91
CA ALA A 54 11.14 -15.98 5.72
C ALA A 54 10.44 -14.71 6.22
N ASN A 55 11.17 -13.60 6.43
CA ASN A 55 10.57 -12.30 6.72
C ASN A 55 9.84 -11.71 5.49
N VAL A 56 10.37 -11.92 4.27
CA VAL A 56 9.67 -11.58 3.03
C VAL A 56 8.36 -12.36 2.92
N ALA A 57 8.36 -13.67 3.27
CA ALA A 57 7.15 -14.50 3.28
C ALA A 57 6.09 -13.95 4.23
N LEU A 58 6.48 -13.55 5.46
CA LEU A 58 5.57 -12.94 6.43
C LEU A 58 4.99 -11.61 5.94
N ASN A 59 5.80 -10.76 5.31
CA ASN A 59 5.34 -9.49 4.73
C ASN A 59 4.32 -9.73 3.61
N LEU A 60 4.57 -10.68 2.70
CA LEU A 60 3.62 -11.05 1.65
C LEU A 60 2.30 -11.58 2.22
N ALA A 61 2.38 -12.49 3.21
CA ALA A 61 1.20 -13.03 3.87
C ALA A 61 0.38 -11.97 4.63
N SER A 62 1.09 -11.02 5.28
CA SER A 62 0.44 -9.88 5.98
C SER A 62 -0.31 -8.95 5.02
N LEU A 63 0.11 -8.87 3.75
CA LEU A 63 -0.60 -8.17 2.67
C LEU A 63 -1.75 -9.01 2.08
N GLY A 64 -1.98 -10.22 2.59
CA GLY A 64 -3.06 -11.11 2.14
C GLY A 64 -2.74 -11.95 0.91
N VAL A 65 -1.50 -11.97 0.42
CA VAL A 65 -1.07 -12.80 -0.72
C VAL A 65 -0.96 -14.26 -0.30
N ALA A 66 -1.42 -15.18 -1.13
CA ALA A 66 -1.13 -16.61 -0.95
C ALA A 66 0.34 -16.89 -1.32
N VAL A 67 1.15 -17.31 -0.34
CA VAL A 67 2.60 -17.49 -0.49
C VAL A 67 2.95 -18.97 -0.45
N THR A 68 3.72 -19.43 -1.42
CA THR A 68 4.47 -20.69 -1.32
C THR A 68 5.97 -20.35 -1.20
N PHE A 69 6.60 -20.83 -0.14
CA PHE A 69 8.00 -20.53 0.16
C PHE A 69 8.89 -21.77 0.03
N LEU A 70 9.85 -21.73 -0.89
CA LEU A 70 10.86 -22.74 -1.12
C LEU A 70 12.20 -22.30 -0.54
N ALA A 71 12.82 -23.15 0.26
CA ALA A 71 14.13 -22.91 0.85
C ALA A 71 14.83 -24.22 1.20
N TYR A 72 16.15 -24.15 1.41
CA TYR A 72 16.87 -25.19 2.16
C TYR A 72 16.77 -24.93 3.65
N VAL A 73 16.62 -26.00 4.41
CA VAL A 73 16.70 -26.03 5.89
C VAL A 73 17.47 -27.27 6.34
N GLY A 74 17.94 -27.29 7.57
CA GLY A 74 18.53 -28.47 8.20
C GLY A 74 17.48 -29.51 8.61
N ALA A 75 17.96 -30.69 9.02
CA ALA A 75 17.14 -31.71 9.68
C ALA A 75 17.18 -31.48 11.20
N ASP A 76 16.65 -30.37 11.69
CA ASP A 76 16.82 -29.90 13.05
C ASP A 76 15.56 -29.20 13.62
N PRO A 77 15.46 -29.03 14.97
CA PRO A 77 14.31 -28.38 15.60
C PRO A 77 14.13 -26.91 15.21
N ASP A 78 15.17 -26.25 14.68
CA ASP A 78 15.08 -24.85 14.24
C ASP A 78 14.30 -24.75 12.92
N ALA A 79 14.44 -25.76 12.05
CA ALA A 79 13.60 -25.91 10.85
C ALA A 79 12.12 -26.06 11.21
N GLU A 80 11.78 -26.95 12.17
CA GLU A 80 10.43 -27.16 12.65
C GLU A 80 9.82 -25.87 13.27
N THR A 81 10.64 -25.14 14.02
CA THR A 81 10.23 -23.86 14.63
C THR A 81 9.91 -22.81 13.56
N LEU A 82 10.75 -22.72 12.52
CA LEU A 82 10.56 -21.80 11.40
C LEU A 82 9.31 -22.16 10.60
N GLU A 83 9.13 -23.44 10.27
CA GLU A 83 7.96 -23.94 9.54
C GLU A 83 6.65 -23.66 10.27
N ARG A 84 6.61 -23.93 11.59
CA ARG A 84 5.44 -23.64 12.41
C ARG A 84 5.10 -22.14 12.41
N LYS A 85 6.10 -21.25 12.57
CA LYS A 85 5.87 -19.79 12.53
C LYS A 85 5.32 -19.31 11.21
N LEU A 86 5.79 -19.86 10.11
CA LEU A 86 5.31 -19.54 8.78
C LEU A 86 3.89 -20.08 8.54
N ALA A 87 3.61 -21.30 9.01
CA ALA A 87 2.28 -21.89 8.95
C ALA A 87 1.23 -21.10 9.76
N GLU A 88 1.61 -20.60 10.96
CA GLU A 88 0.77 -19.71 11.79
C GLU A 88 0.39 -18.41 11.04
N ALA A 89 1.24 -17.95 10.11
CA ALA A 89 0.98 -16.78 9.26
C ALA A 89 0.29 -17.14 7.92
N GLY A 90 -0.07 -18.40 7.70
CA GLY A 90 -0.73 -18.84 6.46
C GLY A 90 0.21 -19.04 5.27
N VAL A 91 1.54 -19.09 5.49
CA VAL A 91 2.53 -19.37 4.43
C VAL A 91 2.62 -20.88 4.21
N THR A 92 2.52 -21.31 2.95
CA THR A 92 2.78 -22.70 2.55
C THR A 92 4.28 -22.89 2.36
N THR A 93 4.90 -23.78 3.14
CA THR A 93 6.32 -24.11 3.02
C THR A 93 6.55 -25.34 2.13
N ARG A 94 7.59 -25.28 1.31
CA ARG A 94 8.12 -26.40 0.49
C ARG A 94 9.63 -26.48 0.75
N PHE A 95 9.99 -26.82 1.98
CA PHE A 95 11.39 -26.90 2.38
C PHE A 95 12.06 -28.15 1.85
N VAL A 96 13.29 -28.00 1.38
CA VAL A 96 14.19 -29.08 1.00
C VAL A 96 15.17 -29.29 2.17
N THR A 97 15.12 -30.46 2.78
CA THR A 97 15.96 -30.78 3.93
C THR A 97 17.37 -31.16 3.50
N ALA A 98 18.35 -30.43 3.96
CA ALA A 98 19.78 -30.73 3.80
C ALA A 98 20.29 -31.48 5.04
N THR A 99 20.55 -32.78 4.90
CA THR A 99 20.89 -33.62 6.07
C THR A 99 22.30 -33.36 6.64
N ALA A 100 23.18 -32.73 5.86
CA ALA A 100 24.56 -32.42 6.25
C ALA A 100 24.75 -30.92 6.65
N ALA A 101 23.68 -30.13 6.67
CA ALA A 101 23.72 -28.72 7.00
C ALA A 101 22.65 -28.39 8.05
N ARG A 102 22.90 -27.37 8.84
CA ARG A 102 21.93 -26.86 9.84
C ARG A 102 21.07 -25.75 9.28
N THR A 103 19.88 -25.58 9.84
CA THR A 103 19.07 -24.39 9.64
C THR A 103 19.82 -23.14 10.13
N ILE A 104 19.78 -22.08 9.34
CA ILE A 104 20.48 -20.84 9.68
C ILE A 104 19.80 -20.17 10.87
N VAL A 105 20.55 -19.95 11.96
CA VAL A 105 20.08 -19.25 13.16
C VAL A 105 20.99 -18.08 13.47
N LYS A 106 20.42 -16.90 13.63
CA LYS A 106 21.10 -15.70 14.12
C LYS A 106 20.63 -15.41 15.54
N LEU A 107 21.43 -15.82 16.53
CA LEU A 107 21.13 -15.62 17.92
C LEU A 107 21.67 -14.27 18.40
N ARG A 108 20.78 -13.44 18.94
CA ARG A 108 21.11 -12.14 19.52
C ARG A 108 20.90 -12.17 21.03
N VAL A 109 21.90 -11.76 21.75
CA VAL A 109 21.84 -11.61 23.20
C VAL A 109 21.61 -10.13 23.52
N LEU A 110 20.50 -9.86 24.24
CA LEU A 110 20.04 -8.49 24.52
C LEU A 110 20.04 -8.24 26.04
N SER A 111 20.38 -7.02 26.44
CA SER A 111 20.11 -6.50 27.77
C SER A 111 19.55 -5.07 27.66
N GLN A 112 18.44 -4.80 28.32
CA GLN A 112 17.80 -3.48 28.34
C GLN A 112 17.66 -2.87 26.91
N ARG A 113 17.29 -3.71 25.93
CA ARG A 113 17.17 -3.38 24.51
C ARG A 113 18.49 -3.14 23.75
N HIS A 114 19.66 -3.30 24.40
CA HIS A 114 20.96 -3.22 23.74
C HIS A 114 21.44 -4.61 23.34
N GLN A 115 21.89 -4.75 22.09
CA GLN A 115 22.52 -5.98 21.63
C GLN A 115 23.94 -6.04 22.15
N LEU A 116 24.22 -7.08 22.95
CA LEU A 116 25.54 -7.32 23.52
C LEU A 116 26.39 -8.22 22.62
N LEU A 117 25.76 -9.20 21.98
CA LEU A 117 26.44 -10.20 21.18
C LEU A 117 25.48 -10.75 20.11
N ARG A 118 26.04 -11.16 18.97
CA ARG A 118 25.36 -12.00 17.98
C ARG A 118 26.19 -13.23 17.70
N LEU A 119 25.54 -14.39 17.67
CA LEU A 119 26.10 -15.67 17.28
C LEU A 119 25.39 -16.14 16.02
N ASP A 120 26.14 -16.40 14.96
CA ASP A 120 25.61 -16.88 13.70
C ASP A 120 25.90 -18.38 13.58
N PHE A 121 24.83 -19.20 13.58
CA PHE A 121 24.88 -20.63 13.30
C PHE A 121 24.43 -20.81 11.85
N GLU A 122 25.37 -21.03 10.96
CA GLU A 122 25.08 -21.08 9.54
C GLU A 122 26.02 -22.02 8.78
N ASP A 123 25.43 -22.78 7.87
CA ASP A 123 26.13 -23.54 6.86
C ASP A 123 25.77 -22.99 5.48
N ASN A 124 26.60 -23.23 4.47
CA ASN A 124 26.35 -22.77 3.11
C ASN A 124 25.68 -23.87 2.31
N PHE A 125 24.52 -23.59 1.73
CA PHE A 125 23.76 -24.53 0.92
C PHE A 125 24.20 -24.57 -0.55
N ALA A 126 25.18 -23.77 -1.00
CA ALA A 126 25.63 -23.71 -2.39
C ALA A 126 26.20 -25.02 -2.92
N THR A 127 26.70 -25.91 -2.04
CA THR A 127 27.23 -27.19 -2.37
C THR A 127 26.23 -28.36 -2.33
N GLN A 128 24.97 -28.06 -1.97
CA GLN A 128 23.92 -29.07 -1.97
C GLN A 128 23.52 -29.48 -3.39
N ASP A 129 22.90 -30.64 -3.52
CA ASP A 129 22.24 -31.02 -4.78
C ASP A 129 21.00 -30.11 -4.96
N HIS A 130 21.03 -29.25 -5.97
CA HIS A 130 19.95 -28.32 -6.27
C HIS A 130 18.81 -28.94 -7.07
N ALA A 131 18.93 -30.16 -7.56
CA ALA A 131 17.91 -30.82 -8.37
C ALA A 131 16.55 -30.93 -7.65
N PRO A 132 16.48 -31.29 -6.33
CA PRO A 132 15.18 -31.32 -5.61
C PRO A 132 14.52 -29.96 -5.50
N LEU A 133 15.30 -28.90 -5.26
CA LEU A 133 14.77 -27.54 -5.16
C LEU A 133 14.27 -27.04 -6.52
N LEU A 134 15.00 -27.29 -7.58
CA LEU A 134 14.61 -26.93 -8.96
C LEU A 134 13.36 -27.71 -9.41
N ALA A 135 13.23 -28.97 -9.03
CA ALA A 135 12.04 -29.76 -9.31
C ALA A 135 10.81 -29.19 -8.61
N ALA A 136 10.91 -28.90 -7.29
CA ALA A 136 9.85 -28.24 -6.54
C ALA A 136 9.49 -26.86 -7.11
N TYR A 137 10.50 -26.10 -7.52
CA TYR A 137 10.31 -24.79 -8.16
C TYR A 137 9.52 -24.92 -9.48
N ALA A 138 9.88 -25.87 -10.34
CA ALA A 138 9.21 -26.11 -11.62
C ALA A 138 7.73 -26.53 -11.43
N GLU A 139 7.45 -27.37 -10.43
CA GLU A 139 6.08 -27.77 -10.08
C GLU A 139 5.20 -26.61 -9.66
N GLU A 140 5.75 -25.67 -8.89
CA GLU A 140 5.00 -24.54 -8.34
C GLU A 140 4.87 -23.36 -9.31
N LEU A 141 5.82 -23.21 -10.24
CA LEU A 141 5.92 -22.05 -11.13
C LEU A 141 4.62 -21.77 -11.93
N ALA A 142 3.96 -22.82 -12.43
CA ALA A 142 2.74 -22.67 -13.22
C ALA A 142 1.53 -22.21 -12.40
N ARG A 143 1.58 -22.39 -11.08
CA ARG A 143 0.46 -22.11 -10.14
C ARG A 143 0.51 -20.71 -9.54
N HIS A 144 1.58 -19.95 -9.83
CA HIS A 144 1.82 -18.65 -9.20
C HIS A 144 1.86 -17.54 -10.25
N ASP A 145 1.49 -16.33 -9.83
CA ASP A 145 1.38 -15.16 -10.70
C ASP A 145 2.74 -14.46 -10.88
N LEU A 146 3.61 -14.55 -9.87
CA LEU A 146 4.89 -13.86 -9.80
C LEU A 146 5.89 -14.66 -8.95
N VAL A 147 7.18 -14.52 -9.25
CA VAL A 147 8.29 -15.13 -8.51
C VAL A 147 9.10 -14.05 -7.79
N VAL A 148 9.41 -14.30 -6.52
CA VAL A 148 10.37 -13.52 -5.73
C VAL A 148 11.58 -14.41 -5.43
N LEU A 149 12.79 -13.91 -5.68
CA LEU A 149 14.05 -14.55 -5.34
C LEU A 149 14.78 -13.65 -4.32
N SER A 150 14.83 -14.08 -3.05
CA SER A 150 15.43 -13.32 -1.95
C SER A 150 16.76 -13.93 -1.53
N ASP A 151 17.86 -13.30 -1.96
CA ASP A 151 19.23 -13.79 -1.79
C ASP A 151 19.88 -13.13 -0.56
N TYR A 152 20.43 -13.97 0.33
CA TYR A 152 21.27 -13.55 1.47
C TYR A 152 22.66 -14.15 1.41
N GLY A 153 23.00 -14.80 0.26
CA GLY A 153 24.31 -15.41 0.04
C GLY A 153 24.53 -16.68 0.83
N LYS A 154 23.47 -17.40 1.21
CA LYS A 154 23.56 -18.64 2.00
C LYS A 154 23.41 -19.91 1.13
N GLY A 155 23.21 -19.73 -0.18
CA GLY A 155 23.32 -20.79 -1.16
C GLY A 155 22.01 -21.38 -1.66
N THR A 156 20.85 -21.07 -1.11
CA THR A 156 19.56 -21.52 -1.67
C THR A 156 19.41 -21.09 -3.13
N LEU A 157 19.93 -19.92 -3.48
CA LEU A 157 19.87 -19.36 -4.83
C LEU A 157 21.15 -19.61 -5.65
N ALA A 158 21.90 -20.70 -5.38
CA ALA A 158 23.08 -21.03 -6.20
C ALA A 158 22.73 -21.23 -7.69
N ALA A 159 21.56 -21.85 -7.99
CA ALA A 159 21.02 -22.05 -9.33
C ALA A 159 20.08 -20.93 -9.81
N VAL A 160 20.25 -19.69 -9.32
CA VAL A 160 19.31 -18.57 -9.58
C VAL A 160 19.14 -18.26 -11.06
N ALA A 161 20.19 -18.39 -11.88
CA ALA A 161 20.12 -18.16 -13.32
C ALA A 161 19.16 -19.13 -14.03
N GLU A 162 19.15 -20.41 -13.60
CA GLU A 162 18.22 -21.43 -14.12
C GLU A 162 16.77 -21.11 -13.71
N MET A 163 16.56 -20.66 -12.46
CA MET A 163 15.24 -20.27 -11.97
C MET A 163 14.70 -19.07 -12.75
N ILE A 164 15.53 -18.05 -13.02
CA ILE A 164 15.14 -16.86 -13.82
C ILE A 164 14.80 -17.29 -15.26
N ALA A 165 15.60 -18.16 -15.87
CA ALA A 165 15.35 -18.65 -17.21
C ALA A 165 14.04 -19.44 -17.30
N ALA A 166 13.76 -20.31 -16.34
CA ALA A 166 12.52 -21.09 -16.26
C ALA A 166 11.29 -20.18 -16.06
N ALA A 167 11.37 -19.20 -15.15
CA ALA A 167 10.29 -18.23 -14.94
C ALA A 167 9.98 -17.43 -16.20
N ARG A 168 11.02 -16.94 -16.89
CA ARG A 168 10.88 -16.23 -18.17
C ARG A 168 10.24 -17.08 -19.25
N ALA A 169 10.65 -18.36 -19.36
CA ALA A 169 10.05 -19.29 -20.31
C ALA A 169 8.57 -19.56 -20.01
N ALA A 170 8.18 -19.56 -18.72
CA ALA A 170 6.80 -19.69 -18.27
C ALA A 170 6.00 -18.37 -18.31
N GLY A 171 6.59 -17.27 -18.79
CA GLY A 171 5.96 -15.96 -18.83
C GLY A 171 5.71 -15.31 -17.45
N ARG A 172 6.44 -15.76 -16.42
CA ARG A 172 6.30 -15.24 -15.05
C ARG A 172 7.31 -14.12 -14.78
N ALA A 173 6.83 -13.03 -14.18
CA ALA A 173 7.71 -11.96 -13.73
C ALA A 173 8.55 -12.45 -12.54
N THR A 174 9.84 -12.06 -12.53
CA THR A 174 10.77 -12.42 -11.47
C THR A 174 11.35 -11.15 -10.85
N ILE A 175 11.19 -10.98 -9.55
CA ILE A 175 11.77 -9.88 -8.77
C ILE A 175 12.85 -10.48 -7.87
N VAL A 176 14.04 -9.90 -7.90
CA VAL A 176 15.17 -10.41 -7.12
C VAL A 176 15.63 -9.36 -6.10
N ASP A 177 15.73 -9.76 -4.83
CA ASP A 177 16.51 -9.03 -3.83
C ASP A 177 17.94 -9.58 -3.87
N PRO A 178 18.91 -8.83 -4.44
CA PRO A 178 20.22 -9.36 -4.75
C PRO A 178 21.16 -9.30 -3.53
N LYS A 179 22.18 -10.19 -3.53
CA LYS A 179 23.28 -10.16 -2.56
C LYS A 179 24.64 -10.27 -3.24
N GLY A 180 25.64 -9.65 -2.61
CA GLY A 180 27.03 -9.73 -3.06
C GLY A 180 27.37 -8.69 -4.13
N SER A 181 28.42 -8.96 -4.89
CA SER A 181 28.97 -8.09 -5.94
C SER A 181 28.88 -8.67 -7.36
N ASP A 182 28.37 -9.88 -7.51
CA ASP A 182 28.15 -10.53 -8.81
C ASP A 182 26.66 -10.52 -9.16
N PHE A 183 26.22 -9.44 -9.82
CA PHE A 183 24.83 -9.32 -10.28
C PHE A 183 24.62 -9.97 -11.66
N ALA A 184 25.67 -10.43 -12.36
CA ALA A 184 25.53 -11.12 -13.63
C ALA A 184 24.68 -12.40 -13.50
N ARG A 185 24.71 -13.03 -12.31
CA ARG A 185 23.88 -14.21 -11.99
C ARG A 185 22.38 -13.95 -12.02
N TYR A 186 21.94 -12.68 -11.90
CA TYR A 186 20.52 -12.27 -11.94
C TYR A 186 20.10 -11.76 -13.32
N ALA A 187 20.96 -11.87 -14.34
CA ALA A 187 20.65 -11.40 -15.68
C ALA A 187 19.35 -12.00 -16.22
N GLY A 188 18.55 -11.16 -16.88
CA GLY A 188 17.27 -11.54 -17.46
C GLY A 188 16.10 -11.62 -16.46
N ALA A 189 16.30 -11.28 -15.18
CA ALA A 189 15.19 -11.04 -14.25
C ALA A 189 14.31 -9.88 -14.72
N THR A 190 13.06 -9.84 -14.27
CA THR A 190 12.18 -8.69 -14.57
C THR A 190 12.68 -7.44 -13.87
N ALA A 191 13.04 -7.55 -12.59
CA ALA A 191 13.66 -6.47 -11.83
C ALA A 191 14.55 -7.00 -10.71
N ILE A 192 15.49 -6.16 -10.28
CA ILE A 192 16.27 -6.38 -9.05
C ILE A 192 16.12 -5.14 -8.13
N THR A 193 16.28 -5.36 -6.79
CA THR A 193 16.04 -4.34 -5.75
C THR A 193 17.25 -4.07 -4.85
N PRO A 194 18.46 -3.79 -5.38
CA PRO A 194 19.63 -3.55 -4.55
C PRO A 194 19.45 -2.30 -3.67
N ASN A 195 20.07 -2.31 -2.49
CA ASN A 195 20.26 -1.10 -1.73
C ASN A 195 21.43 -0.25 -2.28
N ALA A 196 21.57 0.99 -1.79
CA ALA A 196 22.60 1.91 -2.27
C ALA A 196 24.04 1.37 -2.14
N SER A 197 24.33 0.58 -1.10
CA SER A 197 25.66 -0.01 -0.90
C SER A 197 25.91 -1.18 -1.85
N GLU A 198 24.93 -2.03 -2.08
CA GLU A 198 24.99 -3.14 -3.05
C GLU A 198 25.09 -2.60 -4.48
N PHE A 199 24.30 -1.58 -4.82
CA PHE A 199 24.41 -0.90 -6.09
C PHE A 199 25.82 -0.30 -6.30
N ALA A 200 26.37 0.40 -5.30
CA ALA A 200 27.70 0.98 -5.39
C ALA A 200 28.81 -0.06 -5.48
N ALA A 201 28.65 -1.23 -4.88
CA ALA A 201 29.60 -2.33 -4.98
C ALA A 201 29.73 -2.88 -6.40
N VAL A 202 28.63 -2.87 -7.18
CA VAL A 202 28.59 -3.40 -8.56
C VAL A 202 28.79 -2.30 -9.60
N ALA A 203 28.07 -1.18 -9.49
CA ALA A 203 28.10 -0.09 -10.46
C ALA A 203 29.20 0.94 -10.19
N GLY A 204 29.89 0.86 -9.04
CA GLY A 204 30.81 1.86 -8.53
C GLY A 204 30.10 3.02 -7.82
N ARG A 205 30.85 3.75 -6.98
CA ARG A 205 30.32 4.92 -6.30
C ARG A 205 30.05 6.06 -7.29
N ALA A 206 28.86 6.62 -7.25
CA ALA A 206 28.50 7.79 -8.05
C ALA A 206 29.07 9.07 -7.45
N SER A 207 29.51 10.00 -8.29
CA SER A 207 30.01 11.33 -7.89
C SER A 207 28.87 12.29 -7.56
N ASP A 208 27.76 12.15 -8.26
CA ASP A 208 26.58 13.02 -8.19
C ASP A 208 25.32 12.26 -8.67
N GLU A 209 24.17 12.94 -8.72
CA GLU A 209 22.91 12.35 -9.14
C GLU A 209 22.85 12.02 -10.65
N GLU A 210 23.59 12.73 -11.48
CA GLU A 210 23.66 12.46 -12.92
C GLU A 210 24.48 11.20 -13.19
N ASP A 211 25.65 11.05 -12.55
CA ASP A 211 26.46 9.83 -12.62
C ASP A 211 25.73 8.64 -12.00
N PHE A 212 24.97 8.85 -10.91
CA PHE A 212 24.12 7.81 -10.35
C PHE A 212 23.07 7.31 -11.36
N ALA A 213 22.41 8.23 -12.06
CA ALA A 213 21.45 7.89 -13.10
C ALA A 213 22.09 7.12 -14.24
N ALA A 214 23.22 7.60 -14.76
CA ALA A 214 23.96 6.97 -15.86
C ALA A 214 24.40 5.54 -15.50
N ARG A 215 24.85 5.32 -14.25
CA ARG A 215 25.21 3.98 -13.74
C ARG A 215 23.99 3.07 -13.59
N GLY A 216 22.85 3.60 -13.13
CA GLY A 216 21.59 2.87 -13.01
C GLY A 216 21.10 2.36 -14.36
N PHE A 217 21.08 3.19 -15.38
CA PHE A 217 20.70 2.78 -16.73
C PHE A 217 21.66 1.73 -17.30
N ARG A 218 22.98 1.95 -17.19
CA ARG A 218 23.99 0.99 -17.67
C ARG A 218 23.84 -0.38 -16.99
N LEU A 219 23.67 -0.42 -15.67
CA LEU A 219 23.50 -1.66 -14.93
C LEU A 219 22.23 -2.39 -15.36
N ARG A 220 21.09 -1.67 -15.46
CA ARG A 220 19.83 -2.23 -15.95
C ARG A 220 19.99 -2.88 -17.32
N GLU A 221 20.64 -2.18 -18.25
CA GLU A 221 20.85 -2.66 -19.62
C GLU A 221 21.81 -3.84 -19.69
N SER A 222 22.94 -3.77 -18.99
CA SER A 222 23.95 -4.83 -18.99
C SER A 222 23.40 -6.17 -18.47
N LEU A 223 22.42 -6.13 -17.57
CA LEU A 223 21.75 -7.30 -17.00
C LEU A 223 20.48 -7.71 -17.75
N GLY A 224 20.07 -6.95 -18.77
CA GLY A 224 18.85 -7.22 -19.54
C GLY A 224 17.57 -7.12 -18.69
N LEU A 225 17.55 -6.25 -17.69
CA LEU A 225 16.39 -6.05 -16.79
C LEU A 225 15.35 -5.14 -17.44
N LYS A 226 14.06 -5.42 -17.15
CA LYS A 226 13.01 -4.44 -17.48
C LYS A 226 13.09 -3.23 -16.55
N HIS A 227 13.35 -3.46 -15.27
CA HIS A 227 13.45 -2.42 -14.25
C HIS A 227 14.60 -2.68 -13.28
N LEU A 228 15.16 -1.60 -12.74
CA LEU A 228 16.08 -1.61 -11.60
C LEU A 228 15.52 -0.66 -10.54
N LEU A 229 15.27 -1.16 -9.34
CA LEU A 229 14.82 -0.35 -8.21
C LEU A 229 15.94 -0.27 -7.17
N VAL A 230 16.52 0.91 -6.97
CA VAL A 230 17.56 1.12 -5.96
C VAL A 230 16.95 1.76 -4.72
N THR A 231 17.05 1.08 -3.56
CA THR A 231 16.65 1.67 -2.28
C THR A 231 17.79 2.51 -1.71
N ARG A 232 17.51 3.76 -1.32
CA ARG A 232 18.51 4.79 -1.01
C ARG A 232 18.42 5.31 0.43
N GLY A 233 17.80 4.54 1.33
CA GLY A 233 17.61 4.89 2.73
C GLY A 233 16.80 6.19 2.88
N GLU A 234 17.33 7.18 3.58
CA GLU A 234 16.68 8.48 3.79
C GLU A 234 16.35 9.24 2.50
N ARG A 235 17.03 8.92 1.38
CA ARG A 235 16.74 9.51 0.07
C ARG A 235 15.60 8.79 -0.67
N GLY A 236 14.96 7.79 -0.07
CA GLY A 236 13.86 7.06 -0.65
C GLY A 236 14.28 6.03 -1.69
N MET A 237 13.71 6.05 -2.89
CA MET A 237 13.92 5.02 -3.93
C MET A 237 14.07 5.63 -5.31
N SER A 238 14.89 5.00 -6.14
CA SER A 238 15.05 5.35 -7.57
C SER A 238 14.72 4.13 -8.44
N LEU A 239 13.71 4.27 -9.29
CA LEU A 239 13.30 3.26 -10.27
C LEU A 239 13.80 3.65 -11.65
N PHE A 240 14.53 2.74 -12.30
CA PHE A 240 14.99 2.86 -13.68
C PHE A 240 14.21 1.89 -14.58
N GLY A 241 13.70 2.38 -15.69
CA GLY A 241 12.92 1.62 -16.67
C GLY A 241 13.48 1.71 -18.08
N ALA A 242 12.67 1.35 -19.08
CA ALA A 242 13.07 1.39 -20.48
C ALA A 242 13.34 2.80 -20.98
N GLY A 243 14.29 2.96 -21.90
CA GLY A 243 14.77 4.27 -22.34
C GLY A 243 15.34 5.05 -21.15
N ASP A 244 15.10 6.36 -21.12
CA ASP A 244 15.56 7.26 -20.06
C ASP A 244 14.54 7.41 -18.91
N PHE A 245 13.65 6.41 -18.72
CA PHE A 245 12.66 6.48 -17.65
C PHE A 245 13.32 6.33 -16.29
N ARG A 246 13.28 7.38 -15.50
CA ARG A 246 13.67 7.41 -14.09
C ARG A 246 12.53 8.01 -13.25
N LEU A 247 12.26 7.37 -12.12
CA LEU A 247 11.32 7.87 -11.11
C LEU A 247 12.02 7.85 -9.76
N ASP A 248 12.23 9.01 -9.18
CA ASP A 248 12.72 9.17 -7.82
C ASP A 248 11.54 9.43 -6.88
N ILE A 249 11.47 8.65 -5.80
CA ILE A 249 10.43 8.77 -4.79
C ILE A 249 11.13 9.06 -3.45
N PRO A 250 10.94 10.25 -2.86
CA PRO A 250 11.52 10.58 -1.57
C PRO A 250 10.94 9.69 -0.46
N THR A 251 11.68 9.52 0.63
CA THR A 251 11.15 8.79 1.79
C THR A 251 9.97 9.55 2.41
N GLU A 252 8.94 8.82 2.81
CA GLU A 252 7.80 9.37 3.55
C GLU A 252 7.86 9.04 5.05
N ALA A 253 8.95 8.41 5.51
CA ALA A 253 9.16 8.12 6.92
C ALA A 253 9.27 9.43 7.73
N ARG A 254 8.37 9.61 8.70
CA ARG A 254 8.37 10.77 9.61
C ARG A 254 9.31 10.58 10.79
N GLU A 255 9.37 9.36 11.29
CA GLU A 255 10.26 8.96 12.39
C GLU A 255 10.86 7.59 12.04
N VAL A 256 12.16 7.46 12.16
CA VAL A 256 12.89 6.22 11.90
C VAL A 256 13.29 5.64 13.26
N TYR A 257 12.74 4.48 13.59
CA TYR A 257 13.06 3.76 14.81
C TYR A 257 14.03 2.59 14.55
N ASP A 258 13.74 1.77 13.52
CA ASP A 258 14.56 0.63 13.15
C ASP A 258 14.40 0.36 11.64
N VAL A 259 15.50 0.24 10.91
CA VAL A 259 15.50 -0.04 9.47
C VAL A 259 15.56 -1.52 9.12
N THR A 260 15.60 -2.39 10.14
CA THR A 260 15.72 -3.85 9.96
C THR A 260 14.47 -4.39 9.27
N GLY A 261 14.66 -5.10 8.15
CA GLY A 261 13.56 -5.70 7.39
C GLY A 261 12.83 -4.74 6.44
N ALA A 262 13.25 -3.46 6.35
CA ALA A 262 12.65 -2.51 5.40
C ALA A 262 12.80 -2.99 3.94
N GLY A 263 13.94 -3.55 3.56
CA GLY A 263 14.17 -4.16 2.24
C GLY A 263 13.21 -5.31 1.95
N ASP A 264 12.99 -6.18 2.95
CA ASP A 264 12.05 -7.30 2.85
C ASP A 264 10.60 -6.81 2.63
N THR A 265 10.22 -5.73 3.30
CA THR A 265 8.91 -5.09 3.13
C THR A 265 8.78 -4.46 1.74
N VAL A 266 9.86 -3.83 1.23
CA VAL A 266 9.89 -3.25 -0.12
C VAL A 266 9.64 -4.32 -1.17
N ILE A 267 10.45 -5.40 -1.17
CA ILE A 267 10.30 -6.45 -2.20
C ILE A 267 8.96 -7.17 -2.08
N ALA A 268 8.47 -7.42 -0.86
CA ALA A 268 7.18 -8.05 -0.64
C ALA A 268 6.02 -7.19 -1.18
N THR A 269 6.00 -5.88 -0.86
CA THR A 269 4.96 -4.96 -1.32
C THR A 269 5.03 -4.75 -2.84
N LEU A 270 6.24 -4.60 -3.39
CA LEU A 270 6.46 -4.51 -4.83
C LEU A 270 5.90 -5.75 -5.54
N ALA A 271 6.24 -6.95 -5.08
CA ALA A 271 5.79 -8.21 -5.66
C ALA A 271 4.26 -8.40 -5.55
N ALA A 272 3.68 -8.14 -4.38
CA ALA A 272 2.24 -8.25 -4.14
C ALA A 272 1.42 -7.35 -5.08
N THR A 273 1.85 -6.10 -5.21
CA THR A 273 1.14 -5.10 -6.02
C THR A 273 1.35 -5.29 -7.51
N LEU A 274 2.54 -5.72 -7.96
CA LEU A 274 2.79 -6.11 -9.35
C LEU A 274 1.97 -7.34 -9.75
N ALA A 275 1.88 -8.37 -8.88
CA ALA A 275 1.03 -9.52 -9.10
C ALA A 275 -0.45 -9.10 -9.24
N ALA A 276 -0.89 -8.09 -8.51
CA ALA A 276 -2.24 -7.50 -8.58
C ALA A 276 -2.48 -6.61 -9.82
N GLY A 277 -1.46 -6.43 -10.69
CA GLY A 277 -1.57 -5.68 -11.94
C GLY A 277 -1.16 -4.21 -11.85
N ALA A 278 -0.45 -3.79 -10.80
CA ALA A 278 0.11 -2.46 -10.70
C ALA A 278 1.16 -2.19 -11.80
N SER A 279 1.30 -0.93 -12.22
CA SER A 279 2.50 -0.48 -12.91
C SER A 279 3.72 -0.53 -11.98
N PHE A 280 4.94 -0.66 -12.53
CA PHE A 280 6.15 -0.59 -11.70
C PHE A 280 6.26 0.73 -10.92
N ALA A 281 5.82 1.85 -11.51
CA ALA A 281 5.80 3.14 -10.86
C ALA A 281 4.87 3.16 -9.63
N ASP A 282 3.65 2.62 -9.76
CA ASP A 282 2.69 2.57 -8.66
C ASP A 282 3.10 1.56 -7.59
N ALA A 283 3.62 0.39 -8.01
CA ALA A 283 4.14 -0.61 -7.10
C ALA A 283 5.33 -0.07 -6.27
N THR A 284 6.22 0.73 -6.89
CA THR A 284 7.32 1.40 -6.19
C THR A 284 6.82 2.43 -5.18
N ARG A 285 5.80 3.23 -5.54
CA ARG A 285 5.18 4.18 -4.59
C ARG A 285 4.59 3.45 -3.38
N LEU A 286 3.85 2.37 -3.61
CA LEU A 286 3.27 1.54 -2.54
C LEU A 286 4.34 0.88 -1.67
N ALA A 287 5.43 0.40 -2.27
CA ALA A 287 6.57 -0.16 -1.55
C ALA A 287 7.28 0.88 -0.67
N ASN A 288 7.43 2.12 -1.15
CA ASN A 288 8.00 3.23 -0.38
C ASN A 288 7.12 3.61 0.83
N LEU A 289 5.80 3.67 0.65
CA LEU A 289 4.84 3.88 1.73
C LEU A 289 4.92 2.76 2.78
N ALA A 290 4.91 1.50 2.35
CA ALA A 290 5.03 0.35 3.25
C ALA A 290 6.34 0.37 4.04
N ALA A 291 7.47 0.68 3.39
CA ALA A 291 8.76 0.88 4.06
C ALA A 291 8.69 1.99 5.11
N GLY A 292 8.04 3.13 4.80
CA GLY A 292 7.82 4.23 5.74
C GLY A 292 7.04 3.83 6.99
N ILE A 293 6.08 2.92 6.87
CA ILE A 293 5.31 2.39 8.01
C ILE A 293 6.20 1.52 8.92
N VAL A 294 6.97 0.59 8.34
CA VAL A 294 7.72 -0.40 9.13
C VAL A 294 8.94 0.19 9.81
N VAL A 295 9.63 1.17 9.21
CA VAL A 295 10.80 1.80 9.84
C VAL A 295 10.46 2.60 11.11
N GLY A 296 9.19 2.95 11.33
CA GLY A 296 8.67 3.51 12.57
C GLY A 296 8.42 2.49 13.68
N ARG A 297 8.71 1.19 13.45
CA ARG A 297 8.45 0.08 14.38
C ARG A 297 9.76 -0.61 14.79
N MET A 298 9.72 -1.32 15.92
CA MET A 298 10.90 -2.04 16.42
C MET A 298 11.03 -3.42 15.77
N GLY A 299 12.21 -3.74 15.25
CA GLY A 299 12.55 -5.05 14.70
C GLY A 299 11.89 -5.32 13.33
N THR A 300 11.86 -6.60 12.93
CA THR A 300 11.21 -7.03 11.69
C THR A 300 9.70 -6.96 11.81
N ALA A 301 9.12 -5.78 11.54
CA ALA A 301 7.69 -5.56 11.51
C ALA A 301 7.14 -5.84 10.10
N THR A 302 5.86 -6.24 10.02
CA THR A 302 5.12 -6.36 8.77
C THR A 302 4.10 -5.24 8.64
N VAL A 303 3.64 -4.97 7.42
CA VAL A 303 2.54 -4.06 7.13
C VAL A 303 1.33 -4.87 6.65
N THR A 304 0.15 -4.54 7.17
CA THR A 304 -1.09 -5.14 6.70
C THR A 304 -1.63 -4.40 5.48
N LEU A 305 -2.50 -5.08 4.72
CA LEU A 305 -3.16 -4.46 3.57
C LEU A 305 -3.99 -3.23 3.98
N ASP A 306 -4.66 -3.28 5.13
CA ASP A 306 -5.47 -2.18 5.65
C ASP A 306 -4.61 -0.97 6.04
N GLU A 307 -3.46 -1.19 6.68
CA GLU A 307 -2.52 -0.13 7.01
C GLU A 307 -1.93 0.53 5.75
N LEU A 308 -1.53 -0.29 4.78
CA LEU A 308 -1.03 0.21 3.50
C LEU A 308 -2.12 0.99 2.76
N HIS A 309 -3.36 0.49 2.76
CA HIS A 309 -4.50 1.16 2.17
C HIS A 309 -4.77 2.52 2.83
N ALA A 310 -4.72 2.59 4.17
CA ALA A 310 -4.97 3.82 4.92
C ALA A 310 -3.96 4.95 4.59
N VAL A 311 -2.72 4.59 4.21
CA VAL A 311 -1.67 5.57 3.88
C VAL A 311 -1.59 5.82 2.36
N ALA A 312 -1.73 4.77 1.54
CA ALA A 312 -1.58 4.84 0.08
C ALA A 312 -2.72 5.56 -0.61
N VAL A 313 -3.88 5.51 0.02
CA VAL A 313 -5.04 6.29 -0.35
C VAL A 313 -5.17 7.35 0.74
N PRO A 314 -4.61 8.57 0.55
CA PRO A 314 -4.84 9.64 1.51
C PRO A 314 -6.33 9.69 1.80
N GLN A 315 -6.70 10.04 3.04
CA GLN A 315 -8.06 10.45 3.38
C GLN A 315 -8.39 11.82 2.72
N GLU A 316 -8.12 11.97 1.46
CA GLU A 316 -9.00 12.62 0.55
C GLU A 316 -10.22 11.73 0.60
N ALA A 317 -11.30 12.25 1.19
CA ALA A 317 -12.60 11.65 1.31
C ALA A 317 -12.73 10.50 0.32
N THR A 318 -12.15 9.40 0.71
CA THR A 318 -11.99 8.25 -0.14
C THR A 318 -13.35 7.77 -0.41
N ASP A 319 -13.54 7.48 -1.58
CA ASP A 319 -14.40 6.50 -2.14
C ASP A 319 -14.40 5.19 -1.30
N ASP A 320 -14.69 5.34 -0.03
CA ASP A 320 -15.26 4.29 0.79
C ASP A 320 -16.78 4.31 0.55
N THR A 321 -17.14 4.56 -0.73
CA THR A 321 -18.53 4.52 -1.16
C THR A 321 -19.14 3.19 -0.75
N ASP A 322 -18.42 2.10 -0.95
CA ASP A 322 -18.88 0.77 -0.54
C ASP A 322 -19.03 0.63 0.99
N ARG A 323 -18.12 1.19 1.78
CA ARG A 323 -18.25 1.19 3.25
C ARG A 323 -19.38 2.10 3.69
N THR A 324 -19.48 3.29 3.11
CA THR A 324 -20.55 4.23 3.37
C THR A 324 -21.91 3.62 2.98
N LEU A 325 -22.01 2.96 1.83
CA LEU A 325 -23.22 2.25 1.41
C LEU A 325 -23.58 1.11 2.36
N ARG A 326 -22.60 0.34 2.85
CA ARG A 326 -22.84 -0.67 3.90
C ARG A 326 -23.36 -0.04 5.19
N GLN A 327 -22.77 1.04 5.67
CA GLN A 327 -23.24 1.76 6.86
C GLN A 327 -24.65 2.31 6.69
N ILE A 328 -24.99 2.82 5.50
CA ILE A 328 -26.33 3.27 5.14
C ILE A 328 -27.32 2.07 5.18
N ALA A 329 -26.95 0.93 4.60
CA ALA A 329 -27.76 -0.28 4.62
C ALA A 329 -28.01 -0.78 6.05
N GLU A 330 -26.97 -0.78 6.89
CA GLU A 330 -27.09 -1.12 8.31
C GLU A 330 -28.01 -0.14 9.09
N ALA A 331 -27.91 1.17 8.80
CA ALA A 331 -28.80 2.17 9.39
C ALA A 331 -30.25 1.95 8.98
N LYS A 332 -30.50 1.64 7.70
CA LYS A 332 -31.85 1.24 7.22
C LYS A 332 -32.38 -0.01 7.90
N ALA A 333 -31.52 -1.03 8.06
CA ALA A 333 -31.90 -2.26 8.75
C ALA A 333 -32.28 -2.02 10.22
N ARG A 334 -31.76 -0.96 10.85
CA ARG A 334 -32.18 -0.49 12.19
C ARG A 334 -33.43 0.37 12.19
N GLY A 335 -34.06 0.63 11.03
CA GLY A 335 -35.23 1.49 10.89
C GLY A 335 -34.90 2.99 10.88
N GLU A 336 -33.63 3.36 10.67
CA GLU A 336 -33.24 4.77 10.56
C GLU A 336 -33.65 5.30 9.18
N ARG A 337 -34.34 6.44 9.16
CA ARG A 337 -34.79 7.11 7.93
C ARG A 337 -33.65 7.88 7.31
N ILE A 338 -33.31 7.58 6.05
CA ILE A 338 -32.20 8.14 5.30
C ILE A 338 -32.67 9.30 4.43
N VAL A 339 -32.10 10.48 4.67
CA VAL A 339 -32.29 11.68 3.85
C VAL A 339 -31.08 11.83 2.93
N MET A 340 -31.30 12.18 1.68
CA MET A 340 -30.22 12.43 0.73
C MET A 340 -30.38 13.77 0.03
N THR A 341 -29.29 14.47 -0.18
CA THR A 341 -29.18 15.61 -1.08
C THR A 341 -27.94 15.52 -1.95
N ASN A 342 -27.88 16.30 -3.03
CA ASN A 342 -26.71 16.37 -3.89
C ASN A 342 -26.33 17.80 -4.26
N GLY A 343 -25.06 18.04 -4.56
CA GLY A 343 -24.59 19.35 -5.02
C GLY A 343 -23.08 19.49 -5.10
N CYS A 344 -22.64 20.61 -5.65
CA CYS A 344 -21.22 20.94 -5.79
C CYS A 344 -20.57 21.41 -4.50
N PHE A 345 -21.27 22.13 -3.65
CA PHE A 345 -20.81 22.68 -2.36
C PHE A 345 -19.39 23.27 -2.42
N ASP A 346 -19.10 24.03 -3.46
CA ASP A 346 -17.75 24.46 -3.81
C ASP A 346 -17.19 25.51 -2.81
N VAL A 347 -18.00 26.53 -2.47
CA VAL A 347 -17.70 27.48 -1.41
C VAL A 347 -18.86 27.46 -0.43
N LEU A 348 -18.63 26.89 0.75
CA LEU A 348 -19.65 26.79 1.79
C LEU A 348 -19.90 28.15 2.44
N HIS A 349 -21.17 28.42 2.74
CA HIS A 349 -21.65 29.60 3.42
C HIS A 349 -22.85 29.27 4.33
N ALA A 350 -23.29 30.20 5.17
CA ALA A 350 -24.33 29.96 6.16
C ALA A 350 -25.63 29.40 5.56
N GLY A 351 -25.99 29.79 4.33
CA GLY A 351 -27.15 29.24 3.63
C GLY A 351 -27.05 27.71 3.35
N HIS A 352 -25.84 27.19 3.10
CA HIS A 352 -25.63 25.73 2.97
C HIS A 352 -25.80 25.03 4.34
N VAL A 353 -25.30 25.63 5.41
CA VAL A 353 -25.43 25.08 6.78
C VAL A 353 -26.89 24.99 7.19
N ASP A 354 -27.68 26.07 6.98
CA ASP A 354 -29.12 26.09 7.24
C ASP A 354 -29.84 25.01 6.42
N TYR A 355 -29.59 24.98 5.11
CA TYR A 355 -30.19 24.00 4.22
C TYR A 355 -29.92 22.55 4.66
N LEU A 356 -28.66 22.21 4.95
CA LEU A 356 -28.28 20.85 5.39
C LEU A 356 -28.89 20.52 6.77
N THR A 357 -28.99 21.50 7.66
CA THR A 357 -29.64 21.31 8.97
C THR A 357 -31.11 20.99 8.81
N ARG A 358 -31.82 21.72 7.93
CA ARG A 358 -33.24 21.49 7.64
C ARG A 358 -33.45 20.16 6.90
N ALA A 359 -32.56 19.79 5.97
CA ALA A 359 -32.59 18.50 5.31
C ALA A 359 -32.44 17.37 6.33
N LYS A 360 -31.47 17.46 7.24
CA LYS A 360 -31.25 16.47 8.32
C LYS A 360 -32.48 16.27 9.18
N ALA A 361 -33.24 17.32 9.47
CA ALA A 361 -34.44 17.26 10.30
C ALA A 361 -35.60 16.45 9.69
N LEU A 362 -35.51 16.05 8.40
CA LEU A 362 -36.50 15.22 7.71
C LEU A 362 -36.29 13.72 7.95
N GLY A 363 -35.20 13.32 8.61
CA GLY A 363 -34.91 11.92 8.92
C GLY A 363 -33.83 11.74 9.99
N HIS A 364 -33.34 10.52 10.11
CA HIS A 364 -32.37 10.17 11.15
C HIS A 364 -30.91 10.37 10.66
N ARG A 365 -30.66 10.22 9.36
CA ARG A 365 -29.34 10.34 8.75
C ARG A 365 -29.39 11.16 7.47
N LEU A 366 -28.37 11.98 7.26
CA LEU A 366 -28.21 12.78 6.06
C LEU A 366 -26.98 12.33 5.25
N VAL A 367 -27.24 11.93 4.00
CA VAL A 367 -26.23 11.65 2.98
C VAL A 367 -26.10 12.85 2.04
N VAL A 368 -24.89 13.33 1.81
CA VAL A 368 -24.61 14.36 0.82
C VAL A 368 -23.84 13.71 -0.35
N ALA A 369 -24.49 13.60 -1.51
CA ALA A 369 -23.81 13.25 -2.75
C ALA A 369 -23.10 14.48 -3.32
N LEU A 370 -21.77 14.42 -3.39
CA LEU A 370 -20.90 15.54 -3.74
C LEU A 370 -20.33 15.35 -5.15
N ASN A 371 -20.57 16.30 -6.06
CA ASN A 371 -20.01 16.27 -7.40
C ASN A 371 -18.48 16.17 -7.39
N SER A 372 -17.90 15.32 -8.23
CA SER A 372 -16.46 15.27 -8.51
C SER A 372 -15.93 16.62 -9.02
N ASP A 373 -14.62 16.82 -8.98
CA ASP A 373 -14.02 18.04 -9.55
C ASP A 373 -14.24 18.11 -11.06
N ALA A 374 -14.20 16.96 -11.75
CA ALA A 374 -14.48 16.89 -13.16
C ALA A 374 -15.93 17.27 -13.50
N SER A 375 -16.91 16.76 -12.73
CA SER A 375 -18.32 17.12 -12.88
C SER A 375 -18.57 18.62 -12.62
N VAL A 376 -17.93 19.19 -11.59
CA VAL A 376 -18.06 20.64 -11.31
C VAL A 376 -17.49 21.50 -12.44
N LYS A 377 -16.35 21.10 -13.04
CA LYS A 377 -15.77 21.77 -14.22
C LYS A 377 -16.73 21.76 -15.41
N ARG A 378 -17.31 20.60 -15.73
CA ARG A 378 -18.30 20.49 -16.83
C ARG A 378 -19.53 21.35 -16.59
N LEU A 379 -20.01 21.43 -15.33
CA LEU A 379 -21.23 22.18 -14.98
C LEU A 379 -21.00 23.68 -14.82
N LYS A 380 -19.82 24.14 -14.36
CA LYS A 380 -19.57 25.53 -13.94
C LYS A 380 -18.37 26.20 -14.60
N GLY A 381 -17.67 25.50 -15.51
CA GLY A 381 -16.51 25.99 -16.25
C GLY A 381 -15.17 25.69 -15.58
N GLU A 382 -14.09 25.86 -16.37
CA GLU A 382 -12.71 25.43 -16.03
C GLU A 382 -12.12 26.10 -14.77
N SER A 383 -12.59 27.26 -14.39
CA SER A 383 -12.15 27.95 -13.16
C SER A 383 -12.76 27.37 -11.89
N ARG A 384 -13.59 26.36 -12.00
CA ARG A 384 -14.29 25.71 -10.89
C ARG A 384 -13.97 24.21 -10.83
N PRO A 385 -13.97 23.56 -9.68
CA PRO A 385 -14.25 24.13 -8.36
C PRO A 385 -13.08 24.99 -7.83
N VAL A 386 -13.37 25.91 -6.90
CA VAL A 386 -12.36 26.68 -6.15
C VAL A 386 -11.65 25.76 -5.15
N ASN A 387 -12.41 24.88 -4.50
CA ASN A 387 -11.91 23.89 -3.56
C ASN A 387 -11.97 22.50 -4.16
N THR A 388 -10.89 21.73 -4.03
CA THR A 388 -10.84 20.32 -4.47
C THR A 388 -11.94 19.50 -3.78
N TRP A 389 -12.31 18.39 -4.38
CA TRP A 389 -13.31 17.48 -3.82
C TRP A 389 -12.98 17.10 -2.38
N ALA A 390 -11.72 16.79 -2.06
CA ALA A 390 -11.26 16.47 -0.72
C ALA A 390 -11.53 17.56 0.32
N ASN A 391 -11.22 18.81 -0.03
CA ASN A 391 -11.48 19.95 0.87
C ASN A 391 -12.99 20.17 1.06
N ARG A 392 -13.78 20.06 -0.01
CA ARG A 392 -15.23 20.19 0.05
C ARG A 392 -15.87 19.11 0.91
N ALA A 393 -15.45 17.86 0.73
CA ALA A 393 -15.92 16.71 1.49
C ALA A 393 -15.53 16.80 2.97
N ALA A 394 -14.28 17.19 3.28
CA ALA A 394 -13.81 17.35 4.66
C ALA A 394 -14.62 18.39 5.42
N VAL A 395 -14.92 19.54 4.79
CA VAL A 395 -15.74 20.59 5.43
C VAL A 395 -17.19 20.13 5.62
N LEU A 396 -17.80 19.43 4.64
CA LEU A 396 -19.14 18.87 4.76
C LEU A 396 -19.23 17.82 5.87
N ALA A 397 -18.26 16.89 5.93
CA ALA A 397 -18.22 15.84 6.94
C ALA A 397 -18.04 16.38 8.38
N ALA A 398 -17.45 17.57 8.53
CA ALA A 398 -17.32 18.25 9.82
C ALA A 398 -18.64 18.92 10.30
N LEU A 399 -19.64 19.05 9.43
CA LEU A 399 -20.93 19.64 9.80
C LEU A 399 -21.77 18.64 10.60
N LYS A 400 -22.25 19.04 11.77
CA LYS A 400 -23.09 18.21 12.65
C LYS A 400 -24.34 17.63 11.96
N ALA A 401 -24.81 18.27 10.90
CA ALA A 401 -25.99 17.83 10.14
C ALA A 401 -25.69 16.70 9.16
N VAL A 402 -24.44 16.48 8.78
CA VAL A 402 -24.04 15.52 7.73
C VAL A 402 -23.50 14.25 8.39
N ASP A 403 -24.09 13.10 8.06
CA ASP A 403 -23.63 11.81 8.54
C ASP A 403 -22.66 11.16 7.55
N TRP A 404 -22.90 11.31 6.23
CA TRP A 404 -22.08 10.74 5.19
C TRP A 404 -21.96 11.66 3.98
N VAL A 405 -20.79 11.61 3.33
CA VAL A 405 -20.53 12.28 2.06
C VAL A 405 -20.10 11.20 1.05
N ILE A 406 -20.78 11.14 -0.10
CA ILE A 406 -20.51 10.18 -1.17
C ILE A 406 -20.14 10.95 -2.45
N PRO A 407 -19.04 10.59 -3.18
CA PRO A 407 -18.72 11.19 -4.45
C PRO A 407 -19.67 10.70 -5.56
N PHE A 408 -19.89 11.54 -6.58
CA PHE A 408 -20.41 11.11 -7.86
C PHE A 408 -19.84 11.96 -8.99
N ASP A 409 -19.66 11.35 -10.16
CA ASP A 409 -19.15 12.02 -11.37
C ASP A 409 -20.20 12.13 -12.48
N GLY A 410 -21.40 11.66 -12.22
CA GLY A 410 -22.50 11.57 -13.16
C GLY A 410 -22.95 10.13 -13.37
N SER A 411 -23.82 9.94 -14.35
CA SER A 411 -24.40 8.65 -14.74
C SER A 411 -24.17 8.40 -16.23
N ILE A 412 -24.11 7.15 -16.64
CA ILE A 412 -24.04 6.76 -18.06
C ILE A 412 -25.41 6.23 -18.47
N ASP A 413 -25.99 6.79 -19.53
CA ASP A 413 -27.28 6.34 -20.07
C ASP A 413 -27.16 5.01 -20.87
N ALA A 414 -28.29 4.45 -21.27
CA ALA A 414 -28.34 3.20 -22.03
C ALA A 414 -27.63 3.28 -23.41
N GLU A 415 -27.46 4.47 -23.94
CA GLU A 415 -26.75 4.76 -25.18
C GLU A 415 -25.27 5.07 -24.98
N GLY A 416 -24.74 4.95 -23.72
CA GLY A 416 -23.35 5.18 -23.37
C GLY A 416 -22.97 6.67 -23.24
N ARG A 417 -23.93 7.60 -23.16
CA ARG A 417 -23.67 9.03 -23.04
C ARG A 417 -23.53 9.40 -21.56
N HIS A 418 -22.51 10.18 -21.25
CA HIS A 418 -22.27 10.69 -19.90
C HIS A 418 -23.23 11.86 -19.59
N SER A 419 -23.82 11.83 -18.41
CA SER A 419 -24.70 12.86 -17.87
C SER A 419 -24.28 13.22 -16.46
N ASP A 420 -24.10 14.50 -16.14
CA ASP A 420 -23.71 14.98 -14.80
C ASP A 420 -24.87 14.92 -13.78
N THR A 421 -25.60 13.82 -13.75
CA THR A 421 -26.76 13.61 -12.87
C THR A 421 -26.44 12.65 -11.73
N PRO A 422 -27.09 12.78 -10.55
CA PRO A 422 -26.87 11.90 -9.41
C PRO A 422 -27.67 10.59 -9.48
N LEU A 423 -28.20 10.17 -10.64
CA LEU A 423 -29.18 9.09 -10.73
C LEU A 423 -28.66 7.77 -10.17
N ASP A 424 -27.43 7.40 -10.53
CA ASP A 424 -26.85 6.13 -10.10
C ASP A 424 -26.61 6.11 -8.59
N VAL A 425 -26.07 7.18 -8.00
CA VAL A 425 -25.89 7.27 -6.54
C VAL A 425 -27.23 7.34 -5.80
N VAL A 426 -28.28 7.91 -6.39
CA VAL A 426 -29.64 7.86 -5.79
C VAL A 426 -30.15 6.42 -5.75
N ARG A 427 -29.94 5.63 -6.83
CA ARG A 427 -30.32 4.21 -6.87
C ARG A 427 -29.54 3.36 -5.87
N GLU A 428 -28.24 3.59 -5.75
CA GLU A 428 -27.37 2.87 -4.80
C GLU A 428 -27.72 3.17 -3.35
N VAL A 429 -27.92 4.45 -3.00
CA VAL A 429 -28.32 4.87 -1.65
C VAL A 429 -29.78 4.48 -1.35
N GLY A 430 -30.68 4.58 -2.34
CA GLY A 430 -32.12 4.35 -2.18
C GLY A 430 -32.73 5.12 -1.01
N PRO A 431 -32.63 6.47 -0.96
CA PRO A 431 -33.02 7.26 0.21
C PRO A 431 -34.54 7.20 0.46
N ASP A 432 -34.94 7.32 1.74
CA ASP A 432 -36.33 7.49 2.13
C ASP A 432 -36.85 8.88 1.85
N VAL A 433 -35.95 9.90 1.83
CA VAL A 433 -36.26 11.29 1.51
C VAL A 433 -35.19 11.87 0.60
N LEU A 434 -35.54 12.29 -0.60
CA LEU A 434 -34.67 13.06 -1.48
C LEU A 434 -34.96 14.56 -1.34
N VAL A 435 -33.94 15.35 -1.05
CA VAL A 435 -34.07 16.79 -0.79
C VAL A 435 -33.32 17.59 -1.85
N LYS A 436 -33.95 18.63 -2.36
CA LYS A 436 -33.31 19.60 -3.26
C LYS A 436 -33.54 21.02 -2.74
N GLY A 437 -32.53 21.86 -2.86
CA GLY A 437 -32.63 23.28 -2.51
C GLY A 437 -32.95 24.15 -3.72
N GLY A 438 -33.84 25.10 -3.62
CA GLY A 438 -34.16 26.08 -4.64
C GLY A 438 -35.58 25.98 -5.24
N ASP A 439 -35.74 26.54 -6.44
CA ASP A 439 -37.05 26.66 -7.11
C ASP A 439 -37.27 25.49 -8.11
N TYR A 440 -37.01 24.26 -7.64
CA TYR A 440 -37.27 23.05 -8.45
C TYR A 440 -38.73 22.60 -8.29
N THR A 441 -39.30 22.02 -9.36
CA THR A 441 -40.50 21.20 -9.26
C THR A 441 -40.10 19.74 -9.07
N ILE A 442 -40.93 18.94 -8.41
CA ILE A 442 -40.61 17.53 -8.10
C ILE A 442 -40.27 16.76 -9.38
N GLU A 443 -40.97 17.05 -10.47
CA GLU A 443 -40.82 16.40 -11.78
C GLU A 443 -39.45 16.68 -12.44
N THR A 444 -38.79 17.77 -12.06
CA THR A 444 -37.49 18.16 -12.60
C THR A 444 -36.31 17.64 -11.75
N ILE A 445 -36.57 17.03 -10.59
CA ILE A 445 -35.54 16.50 -9.69
C ILE A 445 -35.12 15.11 -10.17
N VAL A 446 -33.88 14.97 -10.59
CA VAL A 446 -33.31 13.67 -10.99
C VAL A 446 -33.30 12.72 -9.80
N GLY A 447 -33.85 11.50 -10.00
CA GLY A 447 -34.02 10.48 -8.97
C GLY A 447 -35.35 10.57 -8.23
N ALA A 448 -36.19 11.59 -8.48
CA ALA A 448 -37.52 11.72 -7.87
C ALA A 448 -38.41 10.52 -8.20
N THR A 449 -38.44 10.08 -9.46
CA THR A 449 -39.22 8.93 -9.91
C THR A 449 -38.84 7.65 -9.16
N GLU A 450 -37.54 7.39 -9.01
CA GLU A 450 -37.01 6.22 -8.33
C GLU A 450 -37.40 6.22 -6.83
N VAL A 451 -37.24 7.35 -6.15
CA VAL A 451 -37.53 7.48 -4.74
C VAL A 451 -39.04 7.33 -4.47
N LEU A 452 -39.88 7.98 -5.28
CA LEU A 452 -41.34 7.86 -5.16
C LEU A 452 -41.83 6.44 -5.48
N ALA A 453 -41.27 5.78 -6.49
CA ALA A 453 -41.62 4.40 -6.83
C ALA A 453 -41.21 3.41 -5.71
N ALA A 454 -40.17 3.71 -4.96
CA ALA A 454 -39.76 2.95 -3.78
C ALA A 454 -40.57 3.27 -2.50
N GLY A 455 -41.58 4.15 -2.57
CA GLY A 455 -42.39 4.58 -1.43
C GLY A 455 -41.75 5.67 -0.58
N GLY A 456 -40.70 6.29 -1.07
CA GLY A 456 -40.03 7.41 -0.41
C GLY A 456 -40.69 8.76 -0.70
N GLU A 457 -40.07 9.84 -0.25
CA GLU A 457 -40.57 11.21 -0.31
C GLU A 457 -39.57 12.14 -1.01
N VAL A 458 -40.05 13.12 -1.78
CA VAL A 458 -39.24 14.16 -2.40
C VAL A 458 -39.62 15.51 -1.82
N ARG A 459 -38.64 16.28 -1.34
CA ARG A 459 -38.83 17.58 -0.72
C ARG A 459 -37.99 18.67 -1.37
N VAL A 460 -38.62 19.81 -1.65
CA VAL A 460 -37.91 21.03 -2.05
C VAL A 460 -37.85 21.98 -0.85
N LEU A 461 -36.63 22.43 -0.53
CA LEU A 461 -36.39 23.40 0.53
C LEU A 461 -36.00 24.74 -0.09
N PRO A 462 -36.70 25.87 0.30
CA PRO A 462 -36.36 27.17 -0.24
C PRO A 462 -34.97 27.62 0.24
N PHE A 463 -34.27 28.38 -0.61
CA PHE A 463 -33.00 29.02 -0.24
C PHE A 463 -33.18 30.13 0.78
N VAL A 464 -32.14 30.40 1.56
CA VAL A 464 -32.07 31.58 2.40
C VAL A 464 -31.74 32.81 1.53
N GLU A 465 -32.58 33.83 1.56
CA GLU A 465 -32.36 35.04 0.77
C GLU A 465 -31.02 35.71 1.06
N GLY A 466 -30.34 36.20 0.00
CA GLY A 466 -29.06 36.90 0.09
C GLY A 466 -27.82 36.04 0.28
N GLN A 467 -27.94 34.71 0.30
CA GLN A 467 -26.84 33.78 0.49
C GLN A 467 -26.63 32.98 -0.82
N SER A 468 -25.58 33.32 -1.61
CA SER A 468 -25.14 32.50 -2.77
C SER A 468 -23.64 32.50 -2.90
N THR A 469 -23.09 31.41 -3.42
CA THR A 469 -21.64 31.25 -3.74
C THR A 469 -21.16 32.38 -4.67
N THR A 470 -21.98 32.79 -5.65
CA THR A 470 -21.67 33.88 -6.57
C THR A 470 -21.55 35.22 -5.83
N ALA A 471 -22.43 35.51 -4.87
CA ALA A 471 -22.36 36.73 -4.06
C ALA A 471 -21.13 36.72 -3.12
N VAL A 472 -20.71 35.59 -2.62
CA VAL A 472 -19.48 35.48 -1.80
C VAL A 472 -18.26 35.76 -2.64
N LEU A 473 -18.13 35.14 -3.81
CA LEU A 473 -17.00 35.34 -4.73
C LEU A 473 -16.95 36.78 -5.27
N ALA A 474 -18.08 37.40 -5.58
CA ALA A 474 -18.14 38.80 -6.01
C ALA A 474 -17.64 39.76 -4.92
N ARG A 475 -17.95 39.50 -3.65
CA ARG A 475 -17.44 40.31 -2.52
C ARG A 475 -15.92 40.15 -2.35
N LEU A 476 -15.37 38.95 -2.51
CA LEU A 476 -13.94 38.71 -2.44
C LEU A 476 -13.19 39.38 -3.60
N ALA A 477 -13.74 39.37 -4.81
CA ALA A 477 -13.15 40.04 -5.97
C ALA A 477 -13.11 41.57 -5.82
N VAL A 478 -14.10 42.17 -5.18
CA VAL A 478 -14.12 43.61 -4.90
C VAL A 478 -13.13 44.01 -3.83
N SER A 479 -12.91 43.16 -2.80
CA SER A 479 -11.90 43.42 -1.76
C SER A 479 -10.45 43.22 -2.25
N ALA A 480 -10.21 42.42 -3.30
CA ALA A 480 -8.90 42.26 -3.90
C ALA A 480 -8.48 43.44 -4.80
N ASN A 481 -9.41 44.27 -5.25
CA ASN A 481 -9.19 45.50 -6.06
C ASN A 481 -9.36 46.79 -5.25
N GLY A 482 -9.12 46.77 -3.95
CA GLY A 482 -9.11 47.96 -3.10
C GLY A 482 -8.02 48.96 -3.52
N PRO A 483 -8.19 50.27 -3.28
CA PRO A 483 -7.31 51.29 -3.83
C PRO A 483 -5.87 51.15 -3.32
N ASP A 484 -4.96 51.20 -4.25
CA ASP A 484 -3.51 51.38 -4.04
C ASP A 484 -3.29 52.66 -3.24
N GLU A 485 -3.13 52.57 -1.92
CA GLU A 485 -2.65 53.70 -1.11
C GLU A 485 -1.13 53.80 -1.25
N SER A 486 -0.71 54.35 -2.42
CA SER A 486 0.58 54.98 -2.54
C SER A 486 0.48 56.37 -1.87
N ARG A 487 0.95 56.46 -0.62
CA ARG A 487 1.57 57.71 -0.07
C ARG A 487 2.52 57.36 1.06
#